data_8ddf7b9b507123536d247359c0cf8f0a
#
_entry.id   8ddf7b9b507123536d247359c0cf8f0a
#
_cell.length_a   1.000
_cell.length_b   1.000
_cell.length_c   1.000
_cell.angle_alpha   90.00
_cell.angle_beta   90.00
_cell.angle_gamma   90.00
#
_symmetry.space_group_name_H-M   'P 1'
#
loop_
_entity.id
_entity.type
_entity.pdbx_description
1 polymer ?
#
loop_
_entity_poly.entity_id
_entity_poly.type
_entity_poly.pdbx_seq_one_letter_code
_entity_poly.pdbx_strand_id
1 'polypeptide(L)'
;ILFVCLPNKYAPKATIMGLKNHLHVFCEKPPGKNVKDIEDVIKVEKINKKLKLKYGFNHRYHRSIEEAKKIIESGKFGEIINFRGVYGKSKIIPFTGEWRSKRRESGGGILLDQGIHMLDMILYFSNEFNQVHSFISNNFWHHDVEDNAYIIMKDKKGRVAMLHSTATEWRHKFRLEIILEKAQLELSGILSGSKSYGEEKLIITKRNMGNINTKLIEKSHKYTIDRSWKKEIDEFAEHIINDKPIINGNSKDALCVMKLIYMIYKSDKGWKKKFNL
;
A
#
# COMPACT_ATOMS: atom_id res chain seq x y z
N ILE A 1 12.25 7.66 21.07
CA ILE A 1 11.70 7.15 19.83
C ILE A 1 12.52 5.95 19.38
N LEU A 2 11.84 4.91 18.90
CA LEU A 2 12.46 3.74 18.28
C LEU A 2 12.02 3.67 16.82
N PHE A 3 12.98 3.55 15.88
CA PHE A 3 12.73 3.22 14.48
C PHE A 3 13.00 1.73 14.25
N VAL A 4 11.98 1.00 13.79
CA VAL A 4 12.06 -0.44 13.52
C VAL A 4 12.15 -0.67 12.02
N CYS A 5 13.38 -0.92 11.52
CA CYS A 5 13.70 -1.20 10.12
C CYS A 5 14.25 -2.63 9.99
N LEU A 6 13.48 -3.61 10.45
CA LEU A 6 13.89 -5.01 10.56
C LEU A 6 13.11 -5.89 9.57
N PRO A 7 13.63 -7.10 9.23
CA PRO A 7 12.85 -8.10 8.53
C PRO A 7 11.52 -8.38 9.22
N ASN A 8 10.48 -8.69 8.43
CA ASN A 8 9.08 -8.85 8.88
C ASN A 8 8.91 -9.79 10.09
N LYS A 9 9.77 -10.79 10.20
CA LYS A 9 9.79 -11.74 11.33
C LYS A 9 10.11 -11.08 12.67
N TYR A 10 10.94 -10.05 12.66
CA TYR A 10 11.46 -9.42 13.88
C TYR A 10 10.77 -8.09 14.22
N ALA A 11 10.20 -7.44 13.22
CA ALA A 11 9.58 -6.12 13.36
C ALA A 11 8.47 -6.08 14.45
N PRO A 12 7.53 -7.04 14.55
CA PRO A 12 6.50 -7.01 15.58
C PRO A 12 7.07 -7.11 17.00
N LYS A 13 8.06 -8.01 17.21
CA LYS A 13 8.69 -8.17 18.51
C LYS A 13 9.44 -6.92 18.93
N ALA A 14 10.20 -6.29 18.02
CA ALA A 14 10.90 -5.04 18.30
C ALA A 14 9.93 -3.90 18.61
N THR A 15 8.81 -3.79 17.86
CA THR A 15 7.74 -2.82 18.11
C THR A 15 7.12 -3.00 19.51
N ILE A 16 6.81 -4.25 19.88
CA ILE A 16 6.29 -4.58 21.22
C ILE A 16 7.32 -4.21 22.30
N MET A 17 8.58 -4.52 22.08
CA MET A 17 9.65 -4.17 23.05
C MET A 17 9.78 -2.64 23.21
N GLY A 18 9.73 -1.88 22.11
CA GLY A 18 9.74 -0.43 22.15
C GLY A 18 8.60 0.14 22.99
N LEU A 19 7.36 -0.30 22.71
CA LEU A 19 6.17 0.13 23.47
C LEU A 19 6.26 -0.24 24.95
N LYS A 20 6.72 -1.45 25.29
CA LYS A 20 6.91 -1.88 26.68
C LYS A 20 8.00 -1.09 27.43
N ASN A 21 8.97 -0.55 26.71
CA ASN A 21 10.01 0.33 27.26
C ASN A 21 9.66 1.82 27.12
N HIS A 22 8.36 2.14 27.02
CA HIS A 22 7.83 3.50 26.97
C HIS A 22 8.39 4.37 25.84
N LEU A 23 8.73 3.77 24.70
CA LEU A 23 9.18 4.48 23.51
C LEU A 23 8.00 4.69 22.52
N HIS A 24 7.93 5.87 21.90
CA HIS A 24 7.18 6.05 20.67
C HIS A 24 7.85 5.23 19.56
N VAL A 25 7.07 4.57 18.70
CA VAL A 25 7.62 3.65 17.71
C VAL A 25 7.20 4.02 16.30
N PHE A 26 8.17 4.14 15.40
CA PHE A 26 7.96 4.12 13.96
C PHE A 26 8.42 2.76 13.43
N CYS A 27 7.53 2.01 12.81
CA CYS A 27 7.83 0.69 12.26
C CYS A 27 7.68 0.71 10.75
N GLU A 28 8.74 0.31 10.03
CA GLU A 28 8.66 0.14 8.58
C GLU A 28 7.64 -0.93 8.16
N LYS A 29 7.11 -0.77 6.97
CA LYS A 29 6.26 -1.79 6.35
C LYS A 29 7.13 -2.94 5.79
N PRO A 30 6.61 -4.14 5.66
CA PRO A 30 5.35 -4.67 6.21
C PRO A 30 5.38 -4.72 7.74
N PRO A 31 4.24 -4.52 8.38
CA PRO A 31 4.17 -4.42 9.85
C PRO A 31 4.40 -5.76 10.57
N GLY A 32 4.56 -6.85 9.83
CA GLY A 32 4.78 -8.20 10.30
C GLY A 32 4.60 -9.20 9.18
N LYS A 33 4.61 -10.50 9.50
CA LYS A 33 4.42 -11.58 8.53
C LYS A 33 2.95 -11.93 8.29
N ASN A 34 2.10 -11.69 9.28
CA ASN A 34 0.71 -12.13 9.29
C ASN A 34 -0.18 -11.21 10.15
N VAL A 35 -1.49 -11.46 10.09
CA VAL A 35 -2.49 -10.67 10.82
C VAL A 35 -2.27 -10.73 12.34
N LYS A 36 -1.91 -11.92 12.87
CA LYS A 36 -1.70 -12.10 14.31
C LYS A 36 -0.55 -11.24 14.83
N ASP A 37 0.52 -11.05 14.06
CA ASP A 37 1.65 -10.19 14.43
C ASP A 37 1.17 -8.78 14.77
N ILE A 38 0.24 -8.22 13.97
CA ILE A 38 -0.30 -6.87 14.19
C ILE A 38 -1.30 -6.86 15.35
N GLU A 39 -2.13 -7.89 15.46
CA GLU A 39 -3.07 -8.01 16.58
C GLU A 39 -2.35 -8.05 17.92
N ASP A 40 -1.19 -8.73 18.00
CA ASP A 40 -0.38 -8.79 19.21
C ASP A 40 0.28 -7.44 19.52
N VAL A 41 0.72 -6.68 18.51
CA VAL A 41 1.21 -5.30 18.70
C VAL A 41 0.08 -4.40 19.23
N ILE A 42 -1.11 -4.45 18.64
CA ILE A 42 -2.28 -3.65 19.05
C ILE A 42 -2.68 -3.91 20.50
N LYS A 43 -2.55 -5.14 20.99
CA LYS A 43 -2.83 -5.45 22.42
C LYS A 43 -1.90 -4.65 23.34
N VAL A 44 -0.62 -4.54 22.98
CA VAL A 44 0.37 -3.78 23.78
C VAL A 44 0.18 -2.27 23.61
N GLU A 45 -0.12 -1.80 22.41
CA GLU A 45 -0.43 -0.39 22.12
C GLU A 45 -1.62 0.10 22.96
N LYS A 46 -2.69 -0.69 23.06
CA LYS A 46 -3.89 -0.36 23.88
C LYS A 46 -3.60 -0.13 25.35
N ILE A 47 -2.57 -0.79 25.90
CA ILE A 47 -2.13 -0.60 27.29
C ILE A 47 -1.32 0.70 27.42
N ASN A 48 -0.60 1.09 26.38
CA ASN A 48 0.32 2.21 26.33
C ASN A 48 -0.25 3.42 25.54
N LYS A 49 -1.46 3.85 25.84
CA LYS A 49 -2.27 4.83 25.08
C LYS A 49 -1.59 6.19 24.82
N LYS A 50 -0.62 6.58 25.64
CA LYS A 50 0.13 7.82 25.48
C LYS A 50 1.24 7.71 24.44
N LEU A 51 1.64 6.50 24.09
CA LEU A 51 2.70 6.27 23.10
C LEU A 51 2.11 6.36 21.69
N LYS A 52 2.90 6.88 20.79
CA LYS A 52 2.57 6.98 19.36
C LYS A 52 3.22 5.81 18.64
N LEU A 53 2.41 5.07 17.89
CA LEU A 53 2.84 4.01 16.99
C LEU A 53 2.43 4.39 15.56
N LYS A 54 3.39 4.46 14.65
CA LYS A 54 3.19 4.73 13.23
C LYS A 54 3.86 3.66 12.38
N TYR A 55 3.19 3.24 11.32
CA TYR A 55 3.73 2.35 10.30
C TYR A 55 4.09 3.13 9.03
N GLY A 56 5.21 2.76 8.39
CA GLY A 56 5.78 3.41 7.23
C GLY A 56 5.00 3.17 5.94
N PHE A 57 3.92 3.90 5.73
CA PHE A 57 3.18 3.94 4.48
C PHE A 57 3.49 5.22 3.70
N ASN A 58 4.77 5.44 3.42
CA ASN A 58 5.29 6.66 2.80
C ASN A 58 4.61 7.00 1.45
N HIS A 59 4.04 6.03 0.74
CA HIS A 59 3.34 6.29 -0.52
C HIS A 59 2.17 7.26 -0.36
N ARG A 60 1.52 7.32 0.79
CA ARG A 60 0.46 8.29 1.09
C ARG A 60 0.94 9.75 1.03
N TYR A 61 2.26 10.00 1.16
CA TYR A 61 2.89 11.32 1.19
C TYR A 61 3.53 11.74 -0.13
N HIS A 62 3.43 10.93 -1.18
CA HIS A 62 3.78 11.35 -2.53
C HIS A 62 2.80 12.43 -3.01
N ARG A 63 3.31 13.45 -3.70
CA ARG A 63 2.50 14.60 -4.10
C ARG A 63 1.35 14.22 -5.01
N SER A 64 1.56 13.29 -5.92
CA SER A 64 0.50 12.76 -6.79
C SER A 64 -0.64 12.14 -5.98
N ILE A 65 -0.32 11.39 -4.92
CA ILE A 65 -1.29 10.74 -4.02
C ILE A 65 -2.04 11.79 -3.19
N GLU A 66 -1.31 12.76 -2.59
CA GLU A 66 -1.91 13.83 -1.81
C GLU A 66 -2.88 14.69 -2.65
N GLU A 67 -2.49 15.02 -3.89
CA GLU A 67 -3.36 15.79 -4.78
C GLU A 67 -4.58 14.99 -5.26
N ALA A 68 -4.38 13.71 -5.59
CA ALA A 68 -5.50 12.82 -5.91
C ALA A 68 -6.49 12.73 -4.74
N LYS A 69 -6.00 12.61 -3.50
CA LYS A 69 -6.82 12.58 -2.30
C LYS A 69 -7.66 13.85 -2.14
N LYS A 70 -7.03 15.02 -2.29
CA LYS A 70 -7.74 16.32 -2.24
C LYS A 70 -8.82 16.43 -3.32
N ILE A 71 -8.55 15.95 -4.54
CA ILE A 71 -9.52 15.96 -5.65
C ILE A 71 -10.72 15.07 -5.31
N ILE A 72 -10.49 13.86 -4.80
CA ILE A 72 -11.54 12.93 -4.40
C ILE A 72 -12.37 13.52 -3.25
N GLU A 73 -11.73 14.01 -2.20
CA GLU A 73 -12.39 14.59 -1.03
C GLU A 73 -13.18 15.87 -1.35
N SER A 74 -12.81 16.59 -2.40
CA SER A 74 -13.57 17.77 -2.85
C SER A 74 -14.96 17.42 -3.40
N GLY A 75 -15.23 16.16 -3.73
CA GLY A 75 -16.47 15.72 -4.34
C GLY A 75 -16.73 16.24 -5.77
N LYS A 76 -15.82 17.07 -6.31
CA LYS A 76 -16.00 17.79 -7.60
C LYS A 76 -16.31 16.86 -8.77
N PHE A 77 -15.74 15.66 -8.77
CA PHE A 77 -15.91 14.71 -9.87
C PHE A 77 -16.81 13.52 -9.52
N GLY A 78 -17.57 13.64 -8.43
CA GLY A 78 -18.47 12.60 -7.96
C GLY A 78 -17.76 11.46 -7.24
N GLU A 79 -18.48 10.34 -7.06
CA GLU A 79 -18.00 9.18 -6.32
C GLU A 79 -16.99 8.35 -7.13
N ILE A 80 -16.21 7.56 -6.45
CA ILE A 80 -15.32 6.57 -7.05
C ILE A 80 -16.15 5.38 -7.55
N ILE A 81 -15.95 5.00 -8.81
CA ILE A 81 -16.60 3.85 -9.44
C ILE A 81 -15.72 2.61 -9.33
N ASN A 82 -14.44 2.71 -9.73
CA ASN A 82 -13.52 1.58 -9.69
C ASN A 82 -12.05 2.02 -9.64
N PHE A 83 -11.16 1.02 -9.39
CA PHE A 83 -9.71 1.16 -9.40
C PHE A 83 -9.07 0.12 -10.31
N ARG A 84 -7.96 0.49 -10.96
CA ARG A 84 -7.06 -0.45 -11.65
C ARG A 84 -5.63 -0.12 -11.27
N GLY A 85 -4.94 -1.08 -10.64
CA GLY A 85 -3.57 -0.91 -10.15
C GLY A 85 -2.60 -1.94 -10.71
N VAL A 86 -1.38 -1.49 -11.01
CA VAL A 86 -0.23 -2.35 -11.28
C VAL A 86 0.95 -1.85 -10.46
N TYR A 87 1.55 -2.73 -9.67
CA TYR A 87 2.82 -2.46 -9.02
C TYR A 87 3.80 -3.59 -9.36
N GLY A 88 4.68 -3.29 -10.31
CA GLY A 88 5.57 -4.25 -10.92
C GLY A 88 7.04 -3.96 -10.69
N LYS A 89 7.79 -4.95 -10.18
CA LYS A 89 9.24 -4.94 -10.11
C LYS A 89 9.84 -5.60 -11.36
N SER A 90 10.91 -5.02 -11.88
CA SER A 90 11.63 -5.61 -13.02
C SER A 90 12.31 -6.92 -12.62
N LYS A 91 12.13 -7.94 -13.45
CA LYS A 91 12.80 -9.25 -13.31
C LYS A 91 14.30 -9.21 -13.62
N ILE A 92 14.79 -8.15 -14.26
CA ILE A 92 16.22 -7.94 -14.51
C ILE A 92 16.97 -7.69 -13.20
N ILE A 93 16.29 -7.10 -12.21
CA ILE A 93 16.84 -6.92 -10.85
C ILE A 93 16.40 -8.13 -10.02
N PRO A 94 17.33 -9.00 -9.60
CA PRO A 94 16.99 -10.19 -8.87
C PRO A 94 16.07 -9.90 -7.67
N PHE A 95 15.00 -10.67 -7.56
CA PHE A 95 14.14 -10.70 -6.36
C PHE A 95 14.82 -11.60 -5.32
N THR A 96 16.08 -11.28 -5.03
CA THR A 96 16.95 -12.05 -4.14
C THR A 96 17.22 -11.25 -2.88
N GLY A 97 16.26 -11.20 -2.00
CA GLY A 97 16.62 -10.90 -0.63
C GLY A 97 16.67 -12.22 0.13
N GLU A 98 17.75 -12.59 0.76
CA GLU A 98 17.86 -13.87 1.46
C GLU A 98 16.63 -14.19 2.32
N TRP A 99 16.16 -13.25 3.12
CA TRP A 99 14.98 -13.39 3.96
C TRP A 99 13.67 -13.14 3.22
N ARG A 100 13.66 -12.23 2.19
CA ARG A 100 12.47 -11.88 1.41
C ARG A 100 11.95 -13.02 0.56
N SER A 101 12.83 -13.92 0.12
CA SER A 101 12.48 -15.11 -0.67
C SER A 101 12.03 -16.30 0.19
N LYS A 102 12.12 -16.19 1.52
CA LYS A 102 11.76 -17.24 2.47
C LYS A 102 10.50 -16.89 3.22
N ARG A 103 9.38 -17.59 2.96
CA ARG A 103 8.09 -17.32 3.58
C ARG A 103 8.13 -17.30 5.10
N ARG A 104 8.91 -18.20 5.72
CA ARG A 104 9.05 -18.23 7.19
C ARG A 104 9.62 -16.94 7.79
N GLU A 105 10.37 -16.17 7.00
CA GLU A 105 11.00 -14.92 7.42
C GLU A 105 10.17 -13.70 7.00
N SER A 106 9.69 -13.72 5.75
CA SER A 106 8.96 -12.59 5.13
C SER A 106 7.45 -12.63 5.34
N GLY A 107 6.85 -13.84 5.40
CA GLY A 107 5.39 -14.03 5.45
C GLY A 107 4.71 -14.05 4.07
N GLY A 108 5.34 -13.49 3.04
CA GLY A 108 4.88 -13.41 1.66
C GLY A 108 5.92 -12.81 0.74
N GLY A 109 5.61 -12.75 -0.55
CA GLY A 109 6.49 -12.26 -1.60
C GLY A 109 6.15 -10.84 -2.06
N ILE A 110 6.03 -10.69 -3.38
CA ILE A 110 5.87 -9.36 -4.00
C ILE A 110 4.58 -8.65 -3.57
N LEU A 111 3.51 -9.36 -3.28
CA LEU A 111 2.26 -8.78 -2.80
C LEU A 111 2.45 -8.15 -1.42
N LEU A 112 3.10 -8.86 -0.50
CA LEU A 112 3.36 -8.37 0.85
C LEU A 112 4.48 -7.33 0.88
N ASP A 113 5.52 -7.45 0.04
CA ASP A 113 6.66 -6.52 0.04
C ASP A 113 6.33 -5.17 -0.64
N GLN A 114 5.77 -5.20 -1.85
CA GLN A 114 5.44 -3.99 -2.63
C GLN A 114 3.95 -3.78 -2.85
N GLY A 115 3.21 -4.84 -3.13
CA GLY A 115 1.77 -4.76 -3.34
C GLY A 115 1.01 -4.17 -2.16
N ILE A 116 1.55 -4.32 -0.94
CA ILE A 116 1.01 -3.71 0.28
C ILE A 116 0.83 -2.19 0.15
N HIS A 117 1.74 -1.48 -0.51
CA HIS A 117 1.60 -0.04 -0.75
C HIS A 117 0.42 0.28 -1.68
N MET A 118 0.23 -0.52 -2.74
CA MET A 118 -0.91 -0.30 -3.66
C MET A 118 -2.24 -0.60 -2.97
N LEU A 119 -2.30 -1.68 -2.18
CA LEU A 119 -3.48 -2.01 -1.38
C LEU A 119 -3.76 -0.93 -0.32
N ASP A 120 -2.72 -0.44 0.35
CA ASP A 120 -2.84 0.67 1.31
C ASP A 120 -3.40 1.93 0.65
N MET A 121 -2.92 2.32 -0.54
CA MET A 121 -3.46 3.46 -1.27
C MET A 121 -4.91 3.25 -1.71
N ILE A 122 -5.27 2.07 -2.21
CA ILE A 122 -6.65 1.76 -2.58
C ILE A 122 -7.56 1.87 -1.34
N LEU A 123 -7.15 1.34 -0.19
CA LEU A 123 -7.86 1.49 1.08
C LEU A 123 -7.92 2.96 1.55
N TYR A 124 -6.85 3.71 1.35
CA TYR A 124 -6.77 5.13 1.70
C TYR A 124 -7.74 6.02 0.89
N PHE A 125 -8.00 5.67 -0.36
CA PHE A 125 -8.98 6.37 -1.22
C PHE A 125 -10.42 5.86 -1.04
N SER A 126 -10.59 4.64 -0.55
CA SER A 126 -11.90 3.98 -0.44
C SER A 126 -12.16 3.53 1.00
N ASN A 127 -12.78 2.39 1.15
CA ASN A 127 -12.99 1.70 2.42
C ASN A 127 -12.57 0.23 2.28
N GLU A 128 -12.92 -0.58 3.26
CA GLU A 128 -12.61 -2.01 3.28
C GLU A 128 -13.31 -2.76 2.13
N PHE A 129 -12.59 -3.70 1.53
CA PHE A 129 -13.11 -4.67 0.57
C PHE A 129 -13.51 -5.95 1.31
N ASN A 130 -14.63 -6.55 0.92
CA ASN A 130 -15.20 -7.71 1.59
C ASN A 130 -15.38 -8.94 0.69
N GLN A 131 -15.23 -8.78 -0.62
CA GLN A 131 -15.20 -9.87 -1.60
C GLN A 131 -13.87 -9.81 -2.35
N VAL A 132 -13.19 -10.94 -2.47
CA VAL A 132 -11.86 -11.02 -3.08
C VAL A 132 -11.76 -12.31 -3.89
N HIS A 133 -11.23 -12.20 -5.12
CA HIS A 133 -10.78 -13.31 -5.94
C HIS A 133 -9.35 -13.05 -6.40
N SER A 134 -8.52 -14.08 -6.39
CA SER A 134 -7.11 -13.93 -6.81
C SER A 134 -6.59 -15.18 -7.50
N PHE A 135 -5.55 -14.97 -8.31
CA PHE A 135 -4.66 -16.00 -8.85
C PHE A 135 -3.24 -15.64 -8.44
N ILE A 136 -2.57 -16.56 -7.74
CA ILE A 136 -1.25 -16.33 -7.16
C ILE A 136 -0.27 -17.37 -7.72
N SER A 137 0.90 -16.92 -8.12
CA SER A 137 1.93 -17.81 -8.66
C SER A 137 3.34 -17.46 -8.21
N ASN A 138 4.27 -18.39 -8.40
CA ASN A 138 5.70 -18.23 -8.24
C ASN A 138 6.45 -18.96 -9.37
N ASN A 139 5.99 -18.76 -10.60
CA ASN A 139 6.41 -19.54 -11.76
C ASN A 139 7.75 -19.09 -12.36
N PHE A 140 8.26 -17.93 -12.00
CA PHE A 140 9.50 -17.40 -12.53
C PHE A 140 10.68 -17.51 -11.54
N TRP A 141 10.50 -17.03 -10.31
CA TRP A 141 11.57 -17.04 -9.31
C TRP A 141 11.67 -18.35 -8.53
N HIS A 142 10.62 -19.18 -8.53
CA HIS A 142 10.55 -20.47 -7.86
C HIS A 142 10.88 -20.43 -6.35
N HIS A 143 10.65 -19.29 -5.70
CA HIS A 143 10.78 -19.16 -4.26
C HIS A 143 9.57 -19.78 -3.52
N ASP A 144 9.59 -19.84 -2.19
CA ASP A 144 8.44 -20.26 -1.39
C ASP A 144 7.46 -19.11 -1.10
N VAL A 145 7.61 -17.99 -1.82
CA VAL A 145 6.76 -16.81 -1.83
C VAL A 145 6.27 -16.48 -3.24
N GLU A 146 5.22 -15.71 -3.38
CA GLU A 146 4.68 -15.34 -4.69
C GLU A 146 5.55 -14.31 -5.42
N ASP A 147 5.65 -14.49 -6.71
CA ASP A 147 6.23 -13.52 -7.65
C ASP A 147 5.15 -12.77 -8.48
N ASN A 148 3.92 -13.26 -8.46
CA ASN A 148 2.76 -12.66 -9.09
C ASN A 148 1.50 -12.86 -8.25
N ALA A 149 0.67 -11.82 -8.19
CA ALA A 149 -0.68 -11.87 -7.64
C ALA A 149 -1.61 -11.00 -8.50
N TYR A 150 -2.59 -11.66 -9.15
CA TYR A 150 -3.70 -11.02 -9.87
C TYR A 150 -4.92 -11.03 -8.96
N ILE A 151 -5.54 -9.87 -8.76
CA ILE A 151 -6.53 -9.66 -7.72
C ILE A 151 -7.69 -8.86 -8.27
N ILE A 152 -8.92 -9.31 -7.98
CA ILE A 152 -10.15 -8.53 -8.15
C ILE A 152 -10.86 -8.53 -6.81
N MET A 153 -11.29 -7.35 -6.36
CA MET A 153 -11.99 -7.19 -5.10
C MET A 153 -13.14 -6.20 -5.21
N LYS A 154 -14.16 -6.39 -4.37
CA LYS A 154 -15.37 -5.58 -4.33
C LYS A 154 -15.68 -5.16 -2.89
N ASP A 155 -16.12 -3.93 -2.72
CA ASP A 155 -16.54 -3.41 -1.43
C ASP A 155 -18.08 -3.47 -1.24
N LYS A 156 -18.55 -3.07 -0.06
CA LYS A 156 -19.98 -3.05 0.28
C LYS A 156 -20.79 -2.04 -0.55
N LYS A 157 -20.16 -1.00 -1.09
CA LYS A 157 -20.81 -0.02 -1.98
C LYS A 157 -20.87 -0.49 -3.44
N GLY A 158 -20.30 -1.65 -3.75
CA GLY A 158 -20.25 -2.21 -5.11
C GLY A 158 -19.05 -1.74 -5.93
N ARG A 159 -18.12 -0.93 -5.37
CA ARG A 159 -16.93 -0.50 -6.08
C ARG A 159 -15.98 -1.68 -6.27
N VAL A 160 -15.40 -1.77 -7.44
CA VAL A 160 -14.48 -2.84 -7.82
C VAL A 160 -13.07 -2.30 -7.89
N ALA A 161 -12.12 -3.05 -7.39
CA ALA A 161 -10.70 -2.76 -7.57
C ALA A 161 -9.99 -3.98 -8.18
N MET A 162 -9.11 -3.73 -9.15
CA MET A 162 -8.22 -4.72 -9.74
C MET A 162 -6.78 -4.34 -9.45
N LEU A 163 -5.98 -5.32 -9.03
CA LEU A 163 -4.55 -5.14 -8.77
C LEU A 163 -3.75 -6.28 -9.39
N HIS A 164 -2.68 -5.94 -10.09
CA HIS A 164 -1.58 -6.85 -10.41
C HIS A 164 -0.32 -6.44 -9.66
N SER A 165 0.11 -7.26 -8.70
CA SER A 165 1.39 -7.13 -8.01
C SER A 165 2.35 -8.17 -8.56
N THR A 166 3.53 -7.75 -9.06
CA THR A 166 4.41 -8.64 -9.82
C THR A 166 5.89 -8.32 -9.62
N ALA A 167 6.73 -9.36 -9.64
CA ALA A 167 8.19 -9.28 -9.70
C ALA A 167 8.75 -9.79 -11.05
N THR A 168 7.91 -9.83 -12.10
CA THR A 168 8.26 -10.42 -13.41
C THR A 168 8.12 -9.45 -14.59
N GLU A 169 8.00 -8.15 -14.32
CA GLU A 169 7.98 -7.12 -15.37
C GLU A 169 9.35 -6.96 -16.02
N TRP A 170 9.39 -6.49 -17.27
CA TRP A 170 10.66 -6.12 -17.91
C TRP A 170 11.21 -4.79 -17.39
N ARG A 171 10.33 -3.86 -17.02
CA ARG A 171 10.67 -2.58 -16.39
C ARG A 171 9.85 -2.40 -15.15
N HIS A 172 10.37 -1.69 -14.15
CA HIS A 172 9.57 -1.27 -13.01
C HIS A 172 8.34 -0.50 -13.48
N LYS A 173 7.20 -0.80 -12.88
CA LYS A 173 5.92 -0.22 -13.27
C LYS A 173 5.13 0.16 -12.03
N PHE A 174 4.66 1.39 -12.00
CA PHE A 174 3.70 1.87 -11.03
C PHE A 174 2.60 2.61 -11.77
N ARG A 175 1.38 2.16 -11.64
CA ARG A 175 0.21 2.82 -12.20
C ARG A 175 -1.01 2.50 -11.35
N LEU A 176 -1.74 3.54 -10.96
CA LEU A 176 -3.04 3.44 -10.32
C LEU A 176 -4.01 4.35 -11.04
N GLU A 177 -5.06 3.77 -11.61
CA GLU A 177 -6.17 4.48 -12.21
C GLU A 177 -7.34 4.47 -11.24
N ILE A 178 -7.93 5.64 -11.02
CA ILE A 178 -9.11 5.85 -10.19
C ILE A 178 -10.20 6.45 -11.08
N ILE A 179 -11.23 5.69 -11.34
CA ILE A 179 -12.36 6.12 -12.17
C ILE A 179 -13.41 6.74 -11.25
N LEU A 180 -13.71 8.00 -11.51
CA LEU A 180 -14.77 8.78 -10.87
C LEU A 180 -15.94 8.94 -11.83
N GLU A 181 -17.11 9.35 -11.35
CA GLU A 181 -18.30 9.57 -12.19
C GLU A 181 -18.04 10.57 -13.33
N LYS A 182 -17.22 11.60 -13.10
CA LYS A 182 -17.00 12.73 -14.04
C LYS A 182 -15.55 12.91 -14.45
N ALA A 183 -14.64 12.06 -14.00
CA ALA A 183 -13.20 12.15 -14.32
C ALA A 183 -12.50 10.81 -14.13
N GLN A 184 -11.30 10.69 -14.70
CA GLN A 184 -10.33 9.67 -14.38
C GLN A 184 -9.09 10.36 -13.78
N LEU A 185 -8.57 9.81 -12.70
CA LEU A 185 -7.26 10.13 -12.15
C LEU A 185 -6.32 8.98 -12.47
N GLU A 186 -5.20 9.27 -13.10
CA GLU A 186 -4.13 8.30 -13.31
C GLU A 186 -2.88 8.76 -12.57
N LEU A 187 -2.42 7.91 -11.66
CA LEU A 187 -1.17 8.04 -10.95
C LEU A 187 -0.17 7.12 -11.64
N SER A 188 0.84 7.67 -12.31
CA SER A 188 1.82 6.90 -13.05
C SER A 188 3.24 7.26 -12.66
N GLY A 189 4.09 6.24 -12.51
CA GLY A 189 5.38 6.39 -11.90
C GLY A 189 5.28 6.74 -10.42
N ILE A 190 6.36 6.51 -9.70
CA ILE A 190 6.50 6.93 -8.31
C ILE A 190 7.96 7.22 -8.03
N LEU A 191 8.25 8.34 -7.38
CA LEU A 191 9.61 8.68 -7.03
C LEU A 191 10.12 7.69 -5.97
N SER A 192 11.31 7.19 -6.20
CA SER A 192 12.01 6.27 -5.30
C SER A 192 13.50 6.57 -5.33
N GLY A 193 14.25 6.11 -4.35
CA GLY A 193 15.71 6.30 -4.32
C GLY A 193 16.42 5.79 -5.58
N SER A 194 15.91 4.72 -6.18
CA SER A 194 16.45 4.16 -7.42
C SER A 194 15.99 4.87 -8.70
N LYS A 195 14.97 5.74 -8.61
CA LYS A 195 14.30 6.41 -9.76
C LYS A 195 13.82 5.44 -10.86
N SER A 196 13.69 4.16 -10.54
CA SER A 196 13.43 3.09 -11.53
C SER A 196 11.97 2.98 -11.96
N TYR A 197 11.04 3.58 -11.19
CA TYR A 197 9.60 3.57 -11.50
C TYR A 197 9.15 4.73 -12.42
N GLY A 198 10.08 5.52 -12.93
CA GLY A 198 9.82 6.65 -13.81
C GLY A 198 9.42 7.93 -13.10
N GLU A 199 9.00 8.91 -13.89
CA GLU A 199 8.54 10.21 -13.37
C GLU A 199 7.19 10.05 -12.64
N GLU A 200 7.08 10.62 -11.46
CA GLU A 200 5.80 10.68 -10.76
C GLU A 200 4.87 11.69 -11.43
N LYS A 201 3.67 11.23 -11.79
CA LYS A 201 2.65 12.02 -12.50
C LYS A 201 1.27 11.78 -11.92
N LEU A 202 0.47 12.84 -11.91
CA LEU A 202 -0.98 12.77 -11.78
C LEU A 202 -1.60 13.31 -13.08
N ILE A 203 -2.34 12.46 -13.78
CA ILE A 203 -3.05 12.81 -14.99
C ILE A 203 -4.55 12.83 -14.67
N ILE A 204 -5.18 13.95 -14.97
CA ILE A 204 -6.61 14.17 -14.75
C ILE A 204 -7.27 14.24 -16.12
N THR A 205 -8.07 13.23 -16.47
CA THR A 205 -8.84 13.19 -17.71
C THR A 205 -10.31 13.41 -17.39
N LYS A 206 -10.92 14.39 -18.03
CA LYS A 206 -12.35 14.71 -17.85
C LYS A 206 -13.00 15.11 -19.15
N ARG A 207 -14.33 15.01 -19.16
CA ARG A 207 -15.16 15.50 -20.27
C ARG A 207 -15.49 17.00 -20.06
N ASN A 208 -15.51 17.79 -21.15
CA ASN A 208 -16.05 19.14 -21.09
C ASN A 208 -17.59 19.08 -21.15
N MET A 209 -18.27 19.39 -20.07
CA MET A 209 -19.72 19.15 -19.90
C MET A 209 -20.63 20.09 -20.70
N GLY A 210 -20.09 20.91 -21.61
CA GLY A 210 -20.86 21.96 -22.32
C GLY A 210 -21.20 21.64 -23.78
N ASN A 211 -20.81 20.52 -24.39
CA ASN A 211 -21.01 20.28 -25.81
C ASN A 211 -21.08 18.79 -26.16
N ILE A 212 -22.01 18.37 -27.02
CA ILE A 212 -22.24 16.96 -27.44
C ILE A 212 -21.03 16.39 -28.21
N ASN A 213 -20.23 17.25 -28.87
CA ASN A 213 -18.98 16.90 -29.58
C ASN A 213 -17.73 17.15 -28.72
N THR A 214 -17.70 16.65 -27.49
CA THR A 214 -16.73 17.06 -26.51
C THR A 214 -15.38 16.33 -26.62
N LYS A 215 -14.33 17.07 -26.91
CA LYS A 215 -12.94 16.68 -26.68
C LYS A 215 -12.73 16.34 -25.21
N LEU A 216 -12.03 15.22 -24.96
CA LEU A 216 -11.47 14.97 -23.62
C LEU A 216 -10.47 16.06 -23.27
N ILE A 217 -10.52 16.53 -22.03
CA ILE A 217 -9.55 17.45 -21.48
C ILE A 217 -8.62 16.63 -20.57
N GLU A 218 -7.34 16.65 -20.89
CA GLU A 218 -6.32 16.00 -20.08
C GLU A 218 -5.41 17.05 -19.47
N LYS A 219 -5.17 16.96 -18.17
CA LYS A 219 -4.23 17.79 -17.44
C LYS A 219 -3.23 16.89 -16.72
N SER A 220 -1.95 17.04 -17.03
CA SER A 220 -0.87 16.29 -16.42
C SER A 220 -0.05 17.16 -15.49
N HIS A 221 0.15 16.68 -14.26
CA HIS A 221 1.03 17.26 -13.26
C HIS A 221 2.21 16.33 -13.06
N LYS A 222 3.44 16.84 -13.15
CA LYS A 222 4.67 16.11 -12.93
C LYS A 222 5.33 16.56 -11.63
N TYR A 223 5.92 15.60 -10.91
CA TYR A 223 6.65 15.85 -9.67
C TYR A 223 8.06 15.31 -9.80
N THR A 224 9.05 16.07 -9.36
CA THR A 224 10.47 15.76 -9.55
C THR A 224 11.22 15.57 -8.24
N ILE A 225 10.61 15.93 -7.12
CA ILE A 225 11.24 15.88 -5.79
C ILE A 225 10.42 14.96 -4.89
N ASP A 226 11.05 13.87 -4.46
CA ASP A 226 10.49 13.00 -3.42
C ASP A 226 10.67 13.63 -2.04
N ARG A 227 9.55 13.92 -1.40
CA ARG A 227 9.48 14.40 0.00
C ARG A 227 8.68 13.44 0.87
N SER A 228 8.32 12.27 0.36
CA SER A 228 7.41 11.34 1.04
C SER A 228 7.95 10.91 2.41
N TRP A 229 9.19 10.43 2.45
CA TRP A 229 9.86 10.04 3.68
C TRP A 229 9.99 11.18 4.69
N LYS A 230 10.43 12.36 4.21
CA LYS A 230 10.56 13.52 5.09
C LYS A 230 9.22 13.91 5.71
N LYS A 231 8.17 14.01 4.90
CA LYS A 231 6.83 14.38 5.39
C LYS A 231 6.27 13.36 6.37
N GLU A 232 6.47 12.08 6.10
CA GLU A 232 6.01 11.01 6.96
C GLU A 232 6.65 11.07 8.34
N ILE A 233 7.98 11.32 8.39
CA ILE A 233 8.72 11.44 9.65
C ILE A 233 8.42 12.77 10.35
N ASP A 234 8.32 13.89 9.61
CA ASP A 234 7.95 15.18 10.17
C ASP A 234 6.56 15.12 10.84
N GLU A 235 5.55 14.49 10.18
CA GLU A 235 4.22 14.27 10.76
C GLU A 235 4.28 13.41 12.03
N PHE A 236 5.09 12.36 12.03
CA PHE A 236 5.26 11.52 13.22
C PHE A 236 5.86 12.32 14.38
N ALA A 237 6.91 13.09 14.13
CA ALA A 237 7.54 13.95 15.13
C ALA A 237 6.56 15.02 15.67
N GLU A 238 5.80 15.68 14.76
CA GLU A 238 4.78 16.67 15.14
C GLU A 238 3.71 16.05 16.04
N HIS A 239 3.23 14.85 15.72
CA HIS A 239 2.22 14.16 16.50
C HIS A 239 2.72 13.76 17.90
N ILE A 240 4.03 13.47 18.05
CA ILE A 240 4.63 13.24 19.36
C ILE A 240 4.72 14.54 20.16
N ILE A 241 5.29 15.59 19.56
CA ILE A 241 5.53 16.89 20.23
C ILE A 241 4.21 17.52 20.71
N ASN A 242 3.18 17.46 19.86
CA ASN A 242 1.89 18.09 20.14
C ASN A 242 0.84 17.14 20.73
N ASP A 243 1.24 15.93 21.12
CA ASP A 243 0.37 14.85 21.65
C ASP A 243 -0.87 14.58 20.76
N LYS A 244 -0.72 14.71 19.44
CA LYS A 244 -1.79 14.43 18.48
C LYS A 244 -1.92 12.92 18.20
N PRO A 245 -3.10 12.41 17.86
CA PRO A 245 -3.28 11.01 17.45
C PRO A 245 -2.61 10.76 16.09
N ILE A 246 -2.07 9.57 15.88
CA ILE A 246 -1.58 9.15 14.56
C ILE A 246 -2.79 8.92 13.64
N ILE A 247 -2.88 9.71 12.57
CA ILE A 247 -3.98 9.66 11.59
C ILE A 247 -3.62 8.74 10.44
N ASN A 248 -2.44 8.92 9.84
CA ASN A 248 -1.95 8.14 8.72
C ASN A 248 -0.96 7.07 9.17
N GLY A 249 -1.14 5.83 8.70
CA GLY A 249 -0.25 4.72 9.04
C GLY A 249 -0.36 4.28 10.50
N ASN A 250 -1.52 4.43 11.12
CA ASN A 250 -1.77 3.90 12.46
C ASN A 250 -1.94 2.36 12.44
N SER A 251 -2.04 1.76 13.61
CA SER A 251 -2.18 0.30 13.75
C SER A 251 -3.47 -0.25 13.13
N LYS A 252 -4.53 0.55 13.03
CA LYS A 252 -5.77 0.16 12.34
C LYS A 252 -5.55 0.07 10.84
N ASP A 253 -4.84 1.05 10.23
CA ASP A 253 -4.47 1.00 8.81
C ASP A 253 -3.64 -0.24 8.52
N ALA A 254 -2.61 -0.49 9.35
CA ALA A 254 -1.74 -1.66 9.24
C ALA A 254 -2.52 -2.99 9.33
N LEU A 255 -3.47 -3.07 10.26
CA LEU A 255 -4.33 -4.25 10.40
C LEU A 255 -5.26 -4.44 9.20
N CYS A 256 -5.87 -3.36 8.69
CA CYS A 256 -6.77 -3.42 7.54
C CYS A 256 -6.05 -3.95 6.29
N VAL A 257 -4.88 -3.40 5.98
CA VAL A 257 -4.13 -3.85 4.79
C VAL A 257 -3.62 -5.29 4.96
N MET A 258 -3.17 -5.69 6.15
CA MET A 258 -2.75 -7.08 6.40
C MET A 258 -3.90 -8.07 6.32
N LYS A 259 -5.08 -7.73 6.82
CA LYS A 259 -6.30 -8.54 6.67
C LYS A 259 -6.65 -8.71 5.19
N LEU A 260 -6.60 -7.64 4.41
CA LEU A 260 -6.89 -7.69 2.96
C LEU A 260 -5.88 -8.59 2.24
N ILE A 261 -4.58 -8.49 2.52
CA ILE A 261 -3.54 -9.37 1.96
C ILE A 261 -3.85 -10.84 2.28
N TYR A 262 -4.25 -11.13 3.52
CA TYR A 262 -4.57 -12.50 3.92
C TYR A 262 -5.89 -13.01 3.30
N MET A 263 -6.87 -12.14 3.07
CA MET A 263 -8.06 -12.48 2.28
C MET A 263 -7.67 -12.83 0.84
N ILE A 264 -6.74 -12.08 0.24
CA ILE A 264 -6.22 -12.34 -1.10
C ILE A 264 -5.53 -13.71 -1.14
N TYR A 265 -4.59 -14.00 -0.22
CA TYR A 265 -3.93 -15.31 -0.16
C TYR A 265 -4.92 -16.46 0.03
N LYS A 266 -5.95 -16.28 0.84
CA LYS A 266 -6.98 -17.31 1.12
C LYS A 266 -7.96 -17.51 -0.02
N SER A 267 -8.14 -16.53 -0.91
CA SER A 267 -9.07 -16.61 -2.03
C SER A 267 -8.53 -17.49 -3.17
N ASP A 268 -7.21 -17.64 -3.30
CA ASP A 268 -6.60 -18.63 -4.18
C ASP A 268 -6.56 -19.98 -3.49
N LYS A 269 -7.38 -20.92 -3.97
CA LYS A 269 -7.51 -22.27 -3.36
C LYS A 269 -6.21 -23.05 -3.35
N GLY A 270 -5.41 -22.95 -4.44
CA GLY A 270 -4.12 -23.63 -4.56
C GLY A 270 -3.09 -23.07 -3.58
N TRP A 271 -3.00 -21.75 -3.53
CA TRP A 271 -2.09 -21.04 -2.62
C TRP A 271 -2.47 -21.28 -1.15
N LYS A 272 -3.76 -21.18 -0.84
CA LYS A 272 -4.30 -21.49 0.49
C LYS A 272 -3.92 -22.91 0.95
N LYS A 273 -4.12 -23.93 0.09
CA LYS A 273 -3.77 -25.32 0.40
C LYS A 273 -2.27 -25.50 0.59
N LYS A 274 -1.45 -24.93 -0.32
CA LYS A 274 0.02 -25.04 -0.28
C LYS A 274 0.61 -24.54 1.03
N PHE A 275 0.06 -23.52 1.63
CA PHE A 275 0.61 -22.85 2.82
C PHE A 275 -0.26 -22.96 4.07
N ASN A 276 -1.32 -23.75 4.03
CA ASN A 276 -2.24 -23.99 5.15
C ASN A 276 -2.74 -22.66 5.79
N LEU A 277 -3.33 -21.78 4.97
CA LEU A 277 -3.77 -20.42 5.34
C LEU A 277 -5.23 -20.37 5.80
#